data_12e37804b2d74ad3dd0886a8c732f6f8
#
_entry.id   12e37804b2d74ad3dd0886a8c732f6f8
#
_cell.length_a   1.000
_cell.length_b   1.000
_cell.length_c   1.000
_cell.angle_alpha   90.00
_cell.angle_beta   90.00
_cell.angle_gamma   90.00
#
_symmetry.space_group_name_H-M   'P 1'
#
loop_
_entity.id
_entity.type
_entity.pdbx_description
1 polymer ?
#
loop_
_entity_poly.entity_id
_entity_poly.type
_entity_poly.pdbx_seq_one_letter_code
_entity_poly.pdbx_strand_id
1 'polypeptide(L)'
;MEYQEVVMGRRSIRGFLDKPVSKQMINEVLSMAIRAPSSLNTQPWNFYVVSGAPLDAIRKGNTERNLAGVPDSREFRGHGAYEGDHRTRQIEIAKQLFAAMNIEREDKAARQDWVLRGFRQFDAPISIVVTYDRSIHGLSLIHI
;
A
#
# COMPACT_ATOMS: atom_id res chain seq x y z
N MET A 1 -3.27 -16.73 -18.97
CA MET A 1 -3.05 -15.26 -19.07
C MET A 1 -1.62 -15.08 -19.54
N GLU A 2 -1.44 -14.42 -20.66
CA GLU A 2 -0.12 -14.16 -21.21
C GLU A 2 0.63 -13.10 -20.41
N TYR A 3 1.96 -13.18 -20.35
CA TYR A 3 2.78 -12.23 -19.56
C TYR A 3 2.50 -10.77 -19.95
N GLN A 4 2.36 -10.48 -21.22
CA GLN A 4 2.04 -9.13 -21.70
C GLN A 4 0.70 -8.64 -21.15
N GLU A 5 -0.32 -9.50 -21.10
CA GLU A 5 -1.64 -9.15 -20.55
C GLU A 5 -1.54 -8.79 -19.07
N VAL A 6 -0.72 -9.52 -18.30
CA VAL A 6 -0.49 -9.24 -16.87
C VAL A 6 0.14 -7.86 -16.70
N VAL A 7 1.21 -7.58 -17.45
CA VAL A 7 1.94 -6.31 -17.37
C VAL A 7 1.05 -5.13 -17.78
N MET A 8 0.38 -5.24 -18.92
CA MET A 8 -0.46 -4.16 -19.47
C MET A 8 -1.78 -4.00 -18.68
N GLY A 9 -2.28 -5.08 -18.11
CA GLY A 9 -3.51 -5.10 -17.32
C GLY A 9 -3.36 -4.62 -15.88
N ARG A 10 -2.12 -4.54 -15.35
CA ARG A 10 -1.89 -4.13 -13.96
C ARG A 10 -2.50 -2.76 -13.65
N ARG A 11 -3.21 -2.68 -12.53
CA ARG A 11 -3.77 -1.44 -12.01
C ARG A 11 -3.43 -1.30 -10.53
N SER A 12 -3.41 -0.07 -10.03
CA SER A 12 -3.34 0.21 -8.59
C SER A 12 -4.76 0.19 -8.01
N ILE A 13 -5.17 -0.96 -7.50
CA ILE A 13 -6.50 -1.13 -6.90
C ILE A 13 -6.54 -0.46 -5.53
N ARG A 14 -7.54 0.41 -5.30
CA ARG A 14 -7.73 1.16 -4.04
C ARG A 14 -9.19 1.16 -3.58
N GLY A 15 -9.99 0.23 -4.09
CA GLY A 15 -11.35 -0.07 -3.64
C GLY A 15 -11.50 -1.58 -3.59
N PHE A 16 -11.91 -2.09 -2.46
CA PHE A 16 -12.06 -3.53 -2.22
C PHE A 16 -13.50 -3.86 -1.85
N LEU A 17 -13.92 -5.05 -2.18
CA LEU A 17 -15.20 -5.58 -1.74
C LEU A 17 -15.07 -6.03 -0.28
N ASP A 18 -16.14 -5.85 0.49
CA ASP A 18 -16.29 -6.48 1.81
C ASP A 18 -16.64 -7.95 1.63
N LYS A 19 -15.63 -8.72 1.21
CA LYS A 19 -15.77 -10.15 0.94
C LYS A 19 -14.64 -10.92 1.61
N PRO A 20 -14.97 -11.98 2.38
CA PRO A 20 -13.95 -12.81 2.99
C PRO A 20 -12.98 -13.41 1.96
N VAL A 21 -11.69 -13.42 2.28
CA VAL A 21 -10.66 -14.08 1.49
C VAL A 21 -10.29 -15.39 2.16
N SER A 22 -10.31 -16.49 1.41
CA SER A 22 -10.02 -17.80 1.97
C SER A 22 -8.54 -17.96 2.32
N LYS A 23 -8.24 -18.77 3.33
CA LYS A 23 -6.86 -19.13 3.69
C LYS A 23 -6.12 -19.79 2.51
N GLN A 24 -6.83 -20.56 1.69
CA GLN A 24 -6.26 -21.18 0.50
C GLN A 24 -5.75 -20.11 -0.46
N MET A 25 -6.57 -19.10 -0.81
CA MET A 25 -6.18 -18.00 -1.70
C MET A 25 -4.99 -17.21 -1.16
N ILE A 26 -4.95 -16.95 0.17
CA ILE A 26 -3.83 -16.28 0.81
C ILE A 26 -2.56 -17.11 0.65
N ASN A 27 -2.62 -18.42 0.91
CA ASN A 27 -1.47 -19.32 0.77
C ASN A 27 -0.99 -19.39 -0.67
N GLU A 28 -1.87 -19.41 -1.65
CA GLU A 28 -1.52 -19.38 -3.07
C GLU A 28 -0.74 -18.10 -3.43
N VAL A 29 -1.24 -16.92 -2.98
CA VAL A 29 -0.56 -15.64 -3.20
C VAL A 29 0.81 -15.61 -2.52
N LEU A 30 0.90 -16.04 -1.27
CA LEU A 30 2.17 -16.06 -0.53
C LEU A 30 3.16 -17.06 -1.13
N SER A 31 2.69 -18.22 -1.61
CA SER A 31 3.55 -19.20 -2.29
C SER A 31 4.15 -18.66 -3.57
N MET A 32 3.45 -17.77 -4.28
CA MET A 32 4.00 -17.04 -5.41
C MET A 32 4.97 -15.93 -4.96
N ALA A 33 4.60 -15.17 -3.94
CA ALA A 33 5.41 -14.06 -3.43
C ALA A 33 6.79 -14.49 -2.96
N ILE A 34 6.91 -15.62 -2.27
CA ILE A 34 8.20 -16.17 -1.79
C ILE A 34 9.11 -16.68 -2.92
N ARG A 35 8.64 -16.71 -4.17
CA ARG A 35 9.48 -16.98 -5.34
C ARG A 35 10.30 -15.77 -5.78
N ALA A 36 10.07 -14.60 -5.16
CA ALA A 36 10.87 -13.42 -5.42
C ALA A 36 12.36 -13.68 -5.15
N PRO A 37 13.28 -13.10 -5.94
CA PRO A 37 14.71 -13.23 -5.68
C PRO A 37 15.10 -12.48 -4.40
N SER A 38 16.14 -12.96 -3.74
CA SER A 38 16.78 -12.26 -2.63
C SER A 38 18.30 -12.37 -2.71
N SER A 39 19.03 -11.43 -2.12
CA SER A 39 20.49 -11.46 -2.10
C SER A 39 20.97 -12.75 -1.48
N LEU A 40 21.82 -13.49 -2.19
CA LEU A 40 22.34 -14.80 -1.77
C LEU A 40 21.25 -15.79 -1.31
N ASN A 41 20.03 -15.62 -1.80
CA ASN A 41 18.86 -16.44 -1.42
C ASN A 41 18.57 -16.45 0.10
N THR A 42 18.82 -15.34 0.76
CA THR A 42 18.64 -15.21 2.23
C THR A 42 17.17 -15.18 2.66
N GLN A 43 16.24 -14.91 1.74
CA GLN A 43 14.78 -14.94 1.97
C GLN A 43 14.37 -14.21 3.26
N PRO A 44 14.71 -12.91 3.39
CA PRO A 44 14.68 -12.19 4.66
C PRO A 44 13.30 -11.76 5.11
N TRP A 45 12.27 -12.04 4.34
CA TRP A 45 10.91 -11.56 4.54
C TRP A 45 10.15 -12.37 5.60
N ASN A 46 9.36 -11.65 6.39
CA ASN A 46 8.31 -12.22 7.22
C ASN A 46 6.96 -11.64 6.77
N PHE A 47 5.95 -12.47 6.67
CA PHE A 47 4.60 -12.06 6.28
C PHE A 47 3.66 -12.15 7.47
N TYR A 48 2.99 -11.04 7.75
CA TYR A 48 1.92 -10.96 8.74
C TYR A 48 0.61 -10.72 8.02
N VAL A 49 -0.25 -11.73 7.99
CA VAL A 49 -1.60 -11.62 7.42
C VAL A 49 -2.54 -11.15 8.51
N VAL A 50 -3.11 -9.96 8.34
CA VAL A 50 -3.92 -9.29 9.35
C VAL A 50 -5.34 -9.10 8.82
N SER A 51 -6.35 -9.50 9.61
CA SER A 51 -7.77 -9.34 9.30
C SER A 51 -8.60 -9.15 10.58
N GLY A 52 -9.87 -8.78 10.46
CA GLY A 52 -10.79 -8.62 11.58
C GLY A 52 -10.29 -7.61 12.63
N ALA A 53 -10.55 -7.87 13.90
CA ALA A 53 -10.28 -6.93 15.00
C ALA A 53 -8.83 -6.40 15.06
N PRO A 54 -7.77 -7.19 14.82
CA PRO A 54 -6.41 -6.66 14.72
C PRO A 54 -6.23 -5.65 13.57
N LEU A 55 -6.83 -5.89 12.40
CA LEU A 55 -6.77 -4.97 11.27
C LEU A 55 -7.54 -3.67 11.58
N ASP A 56 -8.69 -3.79 12.24
CA ASP A 56 -9.49 -2.64 12.65
C ASP A 56 -8.76 -1.78 13.68
N ALA A 57 -8.03 -2.40 14.60
CA ALA A 57 -7.18 -1.69 15.56
C ALA A 57 -6.05 -0.91 14.86
N ILE A 58 -5.41 -1.49 13.84
CA ILE A 58 -4.39 -0.83 13.02
C ILE A 58 -4.99 0.37 12.29
N ARG A 59 -6.13 0.21 11.63
CA ARG A 59 -6.84 1.28 10.92
C ARG A 59 -7.20 2.44 11.82
N LYS A 60 -7.77 2.11 12.98
CA LYS A 60 -8.13 3.10 14.00
C LYS A 60 -6.89 3.87 14.46
N GLY A 61 -5.85 3.18 14.90
CA GLY A 61 -4.63 3.80 15.39
C GLY A 61 -3.94 4.67 14.32
N ASN A 62 -3.86 4.21 13.08
CA ASN A 62 -3.29 4.98 11.97
C ASN A 62 -4.10 6.25 11.70
N THR A 63 -5.42 6.15 11.68
CA THR A 63 -6.32 7.29 11.44
C THR A 63 -6.21 8.32 12.56
N GLU A 64 -6.28 7.89 13.82
CA GLU A 64 -6.18 8.76 15.00
C GLU A 64 -4.85 9.50 15.04
N ARG A 65 -3.73 8.81 14.80
CA ARG A 65 -2.40 9.42 14.77
C ARG A 65 -2.24 10.42 13.64
N ASN A 66 -2.78 10.12 12.46
CA ASN A 66 -2.75 11.04 11.33
C ASN A 66 -3.54 12.31 11.63
N LEU A 67 -4.78 12.18 12.15
CA LEU A 67 -5.62 13.30 12.51
C LEU A 67 -5.03 14.15 13.65
N ALA A 68 -4.32 13.53 14.57
CA ALA A 68 -3.60 14.22 15.64
C ALA A 68 -2.30 14.89 15.18
N GLY A 69 -1.94 14.77 13.89
CA GLY A 69 -0.70 15.36 13.34
C GLY A 69 0.57 14.71 13.88
N VAL A 70 0.51 13.45 14.36
CA VAL A 70 1.69 12.73 14.83
C VAL A 70 2.64 12.51 13.66
N PRO A 71 3.90 12.95 13.74
CA PRO A 71 4.88 12.75 12.68
C PRO A 71 5.07 11.27 12.35
N ASP A 72 5.31 10.96 11.08
CA ASP A 72 5.70 9.62 10.67
C ASP A 72 7.10 9.26 11.16
N SER A 73 7.30 8.00 11.50
CA SER A 73 8.60 7.43 11.85
C SER A 73 9.03 6.46 10.75
N ARG A 74 9.60 7.00 9.68
CA ARG A 74 10.01 6.20 8.51
C ARG A 74 11.29 5.44 8.80
N GLU A 75 11.28 4.16 8.50
CA GLU A 75 12.50 3.33 8.52
C GLU A 75 13.37 3.58 7.28
N PHE A 76 12.75 3.99 6.18
CA PHE A 76 13.44 4.36 4.94
C PHE A 76 13.29 5.85 4.66
N ARG A 77 14.35 6.46 4.13
CA ARG A 77 14.27 7.86 3.69
C ARG A 77 13.24 7.96 2.57
N GLY A 78 12.28 8.85 2.73
CA GLY A 78 11.38 9.23 1.66
C GLY A 78 12.13 10.03 0.59
N HIS A 79 11.55 10.08 -0.61
CA HIS A 79 12.00 11.05 -1.61
C HIS A 79 11.63 12.48 -1.16
N GLY A 80 12.42 13.47 -1.58
CA GLY A 80 12.09 14.89 -1.42
C GLY A 80 10.88 15.32 -2.27
N ALA A 81 10.62 16.61 -2.35
CA ALA A 81 9.60 17.13 -3.25
C ALA A 81 9.97 16.83 -4.71
N TYR A 82 8.97 16.47 -5.51
CA TYR A 82 9.17 16.34 -6.95
C TYR A 82 9.26 17.72 -7.61
N GLU A 83 10.11 17.82 -8.63
CA GLU A 83 10.33 19.04 -9.43
C GLU A 83 10.17 18.74 -10.92
N GLY A 84 10.09 19.77 -11.74
CA GLY A 84 10.02 19.69 -13.21
C GLY A 84 8.90 18.75 -13.68
N ASP A 85 9.21 17.91 -14.66
CA ASP A 85 8.27 16.98 -15.27
C ASP A 85 7.68 15.97 -14.27
N HIS A 86 8.44 15.56 -13.26
CA HIS A 86 7.94 14.66 -12.23
C HIS A 86 6.83 15.31 -11.41
N ARG A 87 7.00 16.59 -11.08
CA ARG A 87 5.98 17.38 -10.39
C ARG A 87 4.74 17.57 -11.26
N THR A 88 4.92 17.84 -12.55
CA THR A 88 3.82 17.99 -13.51
C THR A 88 2.99 16.71 -13.57
N ARG A 89 3.63 15.54 -13.76
CA ARG A 89 2.95 14.24 -13.78
C ARG A 89 2.22 13.94 -12.47
N GLN A 90 2.82 14.30 -11.33
CA GLN A 90 2.18 14.13 -10.01
C GLN A 90 0.91 14.96 -9.90
N ILE A 91 0.91 16.20 -10.39
CA ILE A 91 -0.26 17.07 -10.36
C ILE A 91 -1.35 16.54 -11.30
N GLU A 92 -0.97 16.12 -12.49
CA GLU A 92 -1.91 15.60 -13.49
C GLU A 92 -2.63 14.35 -13.00
N ILE A 93 -1.90 13.38 -12.46
CA ILE A 93 -2.52 12.16 -11.93
C ILE A 93 -3.42 12.46 -10.72
N ALA A 94 -3.06 13.43 -9.88
CA ALA A 94 -3.91 13.85 -8.77
C ALA A 94 -5.21 14.48 -9.25
N LYS A 95 -5.16 15.33 -10.30
CA LYS A 95 -6.36 15.91 -10.92
C LYS A 95 -7.27 14.83 -11.51
N GLN A 96 -6.70 13.89 -12.27
CA GLN A 96 -7.45 12.78 -12.86
C GLN A 96 -8.11 11.90 -11.78
N LEU A 97 -7.38 11.60 -10.72
CA LEU A 97 -7.88 10.80 -9.61
C LEU A 97 -9.07 11.46 -8.92
N PHE A 98 -8.94 12.75 -8.55
CA PHE A 98 -10.02 13.45 -7.87
C PHE A 98 -11.23 13.67 -8.77
N ALA A 99 -11.02 13.94 -10.06
CA ALA A 99 -12.10 14.00 -11.04
C ALA A 99 -12.86 12.66 -11.16
N ALA A 100 -12.13 11.54 -11.24
CA ALA A 100 -12.73 10.20 -11.29
C ALA A 100 -13.50 9.82 -10.02
N MET A 101 -13.14 10.44 -8.88
CA MET A 101 -13.82 10.26 -7.59
C MET A 101 -14.92 11.29 -7.33
N ASN A 102 -15.19 12.22 -8.26
CA ASN A 102 -16.09 13.34 -8.09
C ASN A 102 -15.77 14.19 -6.84
N ILE A 103 -14.47 14.41 -6.58
CA ILE A 103 -14.00 15.21 -5.46
C ILE A 103 -13.51 16.56 -5.97
N GLU A 104 -14.24 17.61 -5.68
CA GLU A 104 -13.89 18.97 -6.07
C GLU A 104 -12.64 19.47 -5.32
N ARG A 105 -11.99 20.49 -5.93
CA ARG A 105 -10.76 21.06 -5.35
C ARG A 105 -10.99 21.70 -3.98
N GLU A 106 -12.12 22.30 -3.80
CA GLU A 106 -12.55 23.03 -2.62
C GLU A 106 -13.08 22.10 -1.52
N ASP A 107 -13.44 20.86 -1.86
CA ASP A 107 -13.91 19.86 -0.89
C ASP A 107 -12.75 19.28 -0.09
N LYS A 108 -12.33 20.04 0.93
CA LYS A 108 -11.24 19.63 1.82
C LYS A 108 -11.58 18.37 2.61
N ALA A 109 -12.84 18.16 2.96
CA ALA A 109 -13.27 17.00 3.75
C ALA A 109 -13.16 15.71 2.94
N ALA A 110 -13.69 15.68 1.72
CA ALA A 110 -13.56 14.52 0.83
C ALA A 110 -12.10 14.23 0.46
N ARG A 111 -11.30 15.28 0.25
CA ARG A 111 -9.85 15.13 -0.01
C ARG A 111 -9.11 14.54 1.19
N GLN A 112 -9.45 14.98 2.41
CA GLN A 112 -8.88 14.42 3.63
C GLN A 112 -9.30 12.96 3.83
N ASP A 113 -10.57 12.63 3.61
CA ASP A 113 -11.02 11.23 3.68
C ASP A 113 -10.29 10.35 2.67
N TRP A 114 -10.09 10.84 1.44
CA TRP A 114 -9.29 10.12 0.45
C TRP A 114 -7.88 9.82 0.94
N VAL A 115 -7.21 10.77 1.57
CA VAL A 115 -5.87 10.55 2.17
C VAL A 115 -5.94 9.49 3.28
N LEU A 116 -6.94 9.61 4.15
CA LEU A 116 -7.16 8.67 5.27
C LEU A 116 -7.43 7.23 4.80
N ARG A 117 -7.98 7.02 3.61
CA ARG A 117 -8.18 5.67 3.05
C ARG A 117 -6.87 4.88 2.98
N GLY A 118 -5.74 5.52 2.65
CA GLY A 118 -4.44 4.87 2.69
C GLY A 118 -4.07 4.38 4.10
N PHE A 119 -4.32 5.20 5.10
CA PHE A 119 -4.10 4.86 6.52
C PHE A 119 -5.04 3.76 7.02
N ARG A 120 -6.23 3.63 6.43
CA ARG A 120 -7.18 2.54 6.69
C ARG A 120 -6.92 1.30 5.84
N GLN A 121 -5.79 1.18 5.14
CA GLN A 121 -5.48 0.07 4.23
C GLN A 121 -6.51 -0.07 3.10
N PHE A 122 -7.07 1.06 2.63
CA PHE A 122 -8.16 1.13 1.63
C PHE A 122 -9.39 0.29 1.98
N ASP A 123 -9.63 0.08 3.27
CA ASP A 123 -10.73 -0.72 3.83
C ASP A 123 -10.77 -2.17 3.28
N ALA A 124 -9.61 -2.70 2.86
CA ALA A 124 -9.47 -4.06 2.35
C ALA A 124 -9.75 -5.11 3.45
N PRO A 125 -10.42 -6.24 3.19
CA PRO A 125 -10.76 -7.24 4.21
C PRO A 125 -9.53 -7.89 4.85
N ILE A 126 -8.39 -7.87 4.16
CA ILE A 126 -7.10 -8.40 4.63
C ILE A 126 -5.99 -7.42 4.27
N SER A 127 -5.01 -7.30 5.15
CA SER A 127 -3.73 -6.63 4.89
C SER A 127 -2.58 -7.60 5.12
N ILE A 128 -1.59 -7.58 4.24
CA ILE A 128 -0.35 -8.34 4.41
C ILE A 128 0.77 -7.36 4.69
N VAL A 129 1.35 -7.44 5.89
CA VAL A 129 2.51 -6.63 6.27
C VAL A 129 3.76 -7.47 6.04
N VAL A 130 4.67 -6.94 5.23
CA VAL A 130 5.96 -7.58 4.95
C VAL A 130 7.02 -6.89 5.78
N THR A 131 7.79 -7.66 6.54
CA THR A 131 8.88 -7.16 7.36
C THR A 131 10.15 -7.96 7.12
N TYR A 132 11.28 -7.44 7.59
CA TYR A 132 12.55 -8.13 7.62
C TYR A 132 13.33 -7.76 8.89
N ASP A 133 14.34 -8.54 9.25
CA ASP A 133 15.14 -8.27 10.42
C ASP A 133 16.03 -7.03 10.22
N ARG A 134 16.08 -6.16 11.20
CA ARG A 134 16.87 -4.91 11.14
C ARG A 134 18.37 -5.12 11.03
N SER A 135 18.87 -6.30 11.40
CA SER A 135 20.28 -6.67 11.23
C SER A 135 20.68 -6.80 9.76
N ILE A 136 19.70 -6.93 8.86
CA ILE A 136 19.90 -7.09 7.42
C ILE A 136 19.81 -5.72 6.75
N HIS A 137 20.91 -4.98 6.78
CA HIS A 137 20.96 -3.63 6.20
C HIS A 137 21.04 -3.68 4.67
N GLY A 138 20.32 -2.77 4.01
CA GLY A 138 20.45 -2.51 2.56
C GLY A 138 19.79 -3.51 1.64
N LEU A 139 19.03 -4.48 2.14
CA LEU A 139 18.27 -5.39 1.29
C LEU A 139 17.01 -4.71 0.73
N SER A 140 16.77 -4.94 -0.54
CA SER A 140 15.56 -4.48 -1.22
C SER A 140 14.44 -5.50 -1.04
N LEU A 141 13.29 -5.05 -0.56
CA LEU A 141 12.06 -5.83 -0.50
C LEU A 141 11.15 -5.58 -1.71
N ILE A 142 11.59 -4.79 -2.68
CA ILE A 142 10.77 -4.37 -3.82
C ILE A 142 10.36 -5.55 -4.71
N HIS A 143 11.10 -6.66 -4.69
CA HIS A 143 10.83 -7.83 -5.51
C HIS A 143 9.75 -8.75 -4.94
N ILE A 144 9.33 -8.54 -3.70
CA ILE A 144 8.28 -9.31 -3.03
C ILE A 144 6.92 -8.72 -3.39
#